data_013ade3b7830616d421c0ce9086a1d04
#
_entry.id   013ade3b7830616d421c0ce9086a1d04
#
_cell.length_a   1.000
_cell.length_b   1.000
_cell.length_c   1.000
_cell.angle_alpha   90.00
_cell.angle_beta   90.00
_cell.angle_gamma   90.00
#
_symmetry.space_group_name_H-M   'P 1'
#
loop_
_entity.id
_entity.type
_entity.pdbx_description
1 polymer ?
#
loop_
_entity_poly.entity_id
_entity_poly.type
_entity_poly.pdbx_seq_one_letter_code
_entity_poly.pdbx_strand_id
1 'polypeptide(L)'
;MSSTYWNDLLASGKNKNVAAVVAHSNAEKDKTDLHASPLSHTVSSQFASATSTLIYYPFDMLRVRFMSQDGTTYRQHNGQTYHSIRRALVTIYREEGPRALFRGCHVAVLGSVAAWGIYMYTYRSLCCMADVSSFLGRTGVSYLASLTSTLVSSPIWFIKTRMQLEDATQSRNYVTFRKGLRHVLQTTGFCSLWRGVSLQMTLIIPNALNYPTYDFLKEIMLRTRLEHSTKRGELTVTETLVCSTMTKVLLLLLSHPIMFLKVRLQDQRWNMGDVKYTDIRHSLLLILKREGTRGMLRGLNSSLLHSLPRAVTHYMLYEKTLGVINGYI
;
A
#
# COMPACT_ATOMS: atom_id res chain seq x y z
N MET A 1 34.73 9.48 6.02
CA MET A 1 35.01 9.11 4.63
C MET A 1 33.79 9.49 3.81
N SER A 2 33.75 10.36 2.99
CA SER A 2 34.31 11.71 2.76
C SER A 2 33.52 12.22 1.56
N SER A 3 33.04 13.43 1.70
CA SER A 3 32.35 14.24 0.67
C SER A 3 33.10 14.25 -0.69
N THR A 4 34.38 13.98 -0.71
CA THR A 4 35.23 13.86 -1.89
C THR A 4 34.89 12.71 -2.82
N TYR A 5 34.50 11.55 -2.28
CA TYR A 5 34.15 10.37 -3.11
C TYR A 5 32.89 10.60 -3.97
N TRP A 6 31.91 11.33 -3.43
CA TRP A 6 30.71 11.69 -4.17
C TRP A 6 30.94 12.75 -5.24
N ASN A 7 31.84 13.71 -4.98
CA ASN A 7 32.19 14.76 -5.95
C ASN A 7 32.99 14.23 -7.13
N ASP A 8 33.89 13.27 -6.92
CA ASP A 8 34.65 12.62 -7.99
C ASP A 8 33.77 11.68 -8.84
N LEU A 9 32.75 11.05 -8.25
CA LEU A 9 31.72 10.25 -8.95
C LEU A 9 30.81 11.13 -9.83
N LEU A 10 30.52 12.36 -9.41
CA LEU A 10 29.72 13.33 -10.17
C LEU A 10 30.54 14.02 -11.28
N ALA A 11 31.87 14.10 -11.14
CA ALA A 11 32.77 14.72 -12.12
C ALA A 11 33.13 13.81 -13.31
N SER A 12 32.87 12.47 -13.19
CA SER A 12 33.11 11.54 -14.28
C SER A 12 32.11 11.78 -15.43
N GLY A 13 32.61 12.08 -16.64
CA GLY A 13 31.82 12.39 -17.84
C GLY A 13 30.79 11.30 -18.25
N LYS A 14 30.92 10.06 -17.72
CA LYS A 14 29.96 8.97 -17.86
C LYS A 14 28.64 9.24 -17.11
N ASN A 15 28.68 9.98 -15.99
CA ASN A 15 27.51 10.28 -15.17
C ASN A 15 26.58 11.33 -15.79
N LYS A 16 27.16 12.30 -16.53
CA LYS A 16 26.37 13.33 -17.26
C LYS A 16 25.51 12.68 -18.37
N ASN A 17 26.01 11.63 -19.01
CA ASN A 17 25.27 10.93 -20.06
C ASN A 17 24.10 10.09 -19.51
N VAL A 18 24.27 9.47 -18.34
CA VAL A 18 23.18 8.69 -17.68
C VAL A 18 22.09 9.64 -17.17
N ALA A 19 22.48 10.75 -16.53
CA ALA A 19 21.53 11.77 -16.08
C ALA A 19 20.77 12.40 -17.26
N ALA A 20 21.43 12.64 -18.39
CA ALA A 20 20.82 13.17 -19.61
C ALA A 20 19.82 12.16 -20.23
N VAL A 21 20.15 10.86 -20.28
CA VAL A 21 19.26 9.82 -20.78
C VAL A 21 18.03 9.64 -19.89
N VAL A 22 18.21 9.66 -18.57
CA VAL A 22 17.10 9.60 -17.61
C VAL A 22 16.21 10.84 -17.71
N ALA A 23 16.81 12.03 -17.86
CA ALA A 23 16.07 13.28 -18.05
C ALA A 23 15.31 13.28 -19.39
N HIS A 24 15.91 12.77 -20.47
CA HIS A 24 15.28 12.69 -21.79
C HIS A 24 14.10 11.70 -21.79
N SER A 25 14.28 10.52 -21.20
CA SER A 25 13.20 9.51 -21.05
C SER A 25 12.02 10.03 -20.19
N ASN A 26 12.32 10.83 -19.17
CA ASN A 26 11.27 11.45 -18.35
C ASN A 26 10.59 12.61 -19.11
N ALA A 27 11.33 13.38 -19.91
CA ALA A 27 10.80 14.47 -20.72
C ALA A 27 9.95 13.98 -21.90
N GLU A 28 10.25 12.81 -22.45
CA GLU A 28 9.47 12.21 -23.55
C GLU A 28 8.15 11.58 -23.05
N LYS A 29 8.17 10.98 -21.86
CA LYS A 29 6.95 10.59 -21.12
C LYS A 29 6.08 11.81 -20.78
N ASP A 30 6.68 12.90 -20.33
CA ASP A 30 5.98 14.14 -20.02
C ASP A 30 5.32 14.74 -21.28
N LYS A 31 5.91 14.59 -22.47
CA LYS A 31 5.33 15.07 -23.73
C LYS A 31 4.14 14.24 -24.19
N THR A 32 4.15 12.94 -24.01
CA THR A 32 2.98 12.08 -24.32
C THR A 32 1.84 12.28 -23.33
N ASP A 33 2.14 12.60 -22.07
CA ASP A 33 1.14 12.93 -21.05
C ASP A 33 0.56 14.36 -21.19
N LEU A 34 1.21 15.25 -21.94
CA LEU A 34 0.77 16.64 -22.10
C LEU A 34 -0.54 16.81 -22.91
N HIS A 35 -0.95 15.81 -23.68
CA HIS A 35 -2.19 15.86 -24.48
C HIS A 35 -3.43 15.37 -23.74
N ALA A 36 -3.29 14.69 -22.59
CA ALA A 36 -4.41 14.22 -21.80
C ALA A 36 -4.81 15.25 -20.73
N SER A 37 -6.10 15.52 -20.59
CA SER A 37 -6.56 16.43 -19.55
C SER A 37 -6.28 15.86 -18.15
N PRO A 38 -5.99 16.68 -17.12
CA PRO A 38 -5.82 16.21 -15.75
C PRO A 38 -7.02 15.38 -15.22
N LEU A 39 -8.21 15.65 -15.79
CA LEU A 39 -9.42 14.92 -15.45
C LEU A 39 -9.39 13.49 -16.00
N SER A 40 -8.96 13.29 -17.25
CA SER A 40 -8.85 11.95 -17.85
C SER A 40 -7.84 11.07 -17.11
N HIS A 41 -6.70 11.60 -16.70
CA HIS A 41 -5.74 10.89 -15.84
C HIS A 41 -6.35 10.48 -14.49
N THR A 42 -7.10 11.39 -13.87
CA THR A 42 -7.73 11.13 -12.57
C THR A 42 -8.80 10.03 -12.69
N VAL A 43 -9.68 10.14 -13.69
CA VAL A 43 -10.75 9.16 -13.93
C VAL A 43 -10.16 7.79 -14.26
N SER A 44 -9.18 7.73 -15.17
CA SER A 44 -8.50 6.48 -15.54
C SER A 44 -7.82 5.82 -14.36
N SER A 45 -7.12 6.60 -13.52
CA SER A 45 -6.46 6.10 -12.33
C SER A 45 -7.46 5.56 -11.28
N GLN A 46 -8.56 6.27 -11.04
CA GLN A 46 -9.60 5.82 -10.11
C GLN A 46 -10.31 4.55 -10.60
N PHE A 47 -10.64 4.48 -11.88
CA PHE A 47 -11.25 3.29 -12.47
C PHE A 47 -10.31 2.09 -12.41
N ALA A 48 -9.04 2.25 -12.79
CA ALA A 48 -8.02 1.21 -12.69
C ALA A 48 -7.82 0.74 -11.24
N SER A 49 -7.82 1.68 -10.29
CA SER A 49 -7.69 1.39 -8.86
C SER A 49 -8.89 0.60 -8.32
N ALA A 50 -10.10 1.01 -8.64
CA ALA A 50 -11.32 0.32 -8.21
C ALA A 50 -11.39 -1.10 -8.78
N THR A 51 -11.16 -1.24 -10.09
CA THR A 51 -11.22 -2.54 -10.80
C THR A 51 -10.12 -3.49 -10.30
N SER A 52 -8.87 -3.02 -10.20
CA SER A 52 -7.79 -3.86 -9.65
C SER A 52 -8.03 -4.24 -8.18
N THR A 53 -8.64 -3.36 -7.39
CA THR A 53 -9.02 -3.69 -6.01
C THR A 53 -10.08 -4.78 -5.98
N LEU A 54 -11.11 -4.71 -6.83
CA LEU A 54 -12.16 -5.73 -6.91
C LEU A 54 -11.59 -7.11 -7.28
N ILE A 55 -10.74 -7.17 -8.31
CA ILE A 55 -10.14 -8.43 -8.79
C ILE A 55 -9.30 -9.10 -7.70
N TYR A 56 -8.45 -8.33 -7.01
CA TYR A 56 -7.49 -8.86 -6.02
C TYR A 56 -7.98 -8.77 -4.58
N TYR A 57 -9.24 -8.38 -4.35
CA TYR A 57 -9.80 -8.25 -3.01
C TYR A 57 -9.76 -9.53 -2.16
N PRO A 58 -10.03 -10.74 -2.71
CA PRO A 58 -9.90 -11.97 -1.94
C PRO A 58 -8.52 -12.17 -1.33
N PHE A 59 -7.46 -11.78 -2.05
CA PHE A 59 -6.10 -11.85 -1.53
C PHE A 59 -5.80 -10.77 -0.49
N ASP A 60 -6.40 -9.57 -0.60
CA ASP A 60 -6.32 -8.53 0.43
C ASP A 60 -6.96 -9.00 1.74
N MET A 61 -8.13 -9.64 1.68
CA MET A 61 -8.79 -10.23 2.84
C MET A 61 -7.92 -11.32 3.48
N LEU A 62 -7.38 -12.25 2.68
CA LEU A 62 -6.50 -13.30 3.18
C LEU A 62 -5.27 -12.73 3.86
N ARG A 63 -4.61 -11.74 3.27
CA ARG A 63 -3.45 -11.06 3.85
C ARG A 63 -3.75 -10.58 5.26
N VAL A 64 -4.88 -9.90 5.46
CA VAL A 64 -5.28 -9.37 6.77
C VAL A 64 -5.57 -10.50 7.76
N ARG A 65 -6.26 -11.57 7.34
CA ARG A 65 -6.52 -12.73 8.20
C ARG A 65 -5.26 -13.50 8.57
N PHE A 66 -4.30 -13.67 7.67
CA PHE A 66 -3.01 -14.28 8.00
C PHE A 66 -2.22 -13.45 9.01
N MET A 67 -2.21 -12.11 8.86
CA MET A 67 -1.54 -11.21 9.79
C MET A 67 -2.17 -11.22 11.20
N SER A 68 -3.47 -11.47 11.31
CA SER A 68 -4.17 -11.48 12.59
C SER A 68 -3.93 -12.75 13.40
N GLN A 69 -3.54 -13.86 12.79
CA GLN A 69 -3.31 -15.13 13.46
C GLN A 69 -2.01 -15.14 14.26
N ASP A 70 -2.06 -15.54 15.52
CA ASP A 70 -0.89 -15.67 16.42
C ASP A 70 -0.59 -17.12 16.82
N GLY A 71 -1.37 -18.07 16.32
CA GLY A 71 -1.25 -19.49 16.68
C GLY A 71 -2.04 -19.90 17.93
N THR A 72 -2.68 -18.95 18.61
CA THR A 72 -3.58 -19.26 19.73
C THR A 72 -4.97 -19.63 19.23
N THR A 73 -5.72 -20.38 20.04
CA THR A 73 -7.12 -20.75 19.75
C THR A 73 -8.04 -19.53 19.67
N TYR A 74 -7.73 -18.47 20.38
CA TYR A 74 -8.51 -17.23 20.41
C TYR A 74 -8.44 -16.42 19.12
N ARG A 75 -7.38 -16.63 18.32
CA ARG A 75 -7.14 -15.89 17.07
C ARG A 75 -7.23 -16.76 15.83
N GLN A 76 -7.87 -17.90 15.96
CA GLN A 76 -8.24 -18.72 14.81
C GLN A 76 -9.41 -18.07 14.04
N HIS A 77 -9.45 -18.32 12.74
CA HIS A 77 -10.58 -17.97 11.88
C HIS A 77 -11.33 -19.26 11.55
N ASN A 78 -12.65 -19.25 11.76
CA ASN A 78 -13.51 -20.43 11.57
C ASN A 78 -13.00 -21.66 12.38
N GLY A 79 -12.48 -21.42 13.60
CA GLY A 79 -11.94 -22.49 14.43
C GLY A 79 -10.63 -23.11 13.93
N GLN A 80 -9.98 -22.54 12.93
CA GLN A 80 -8.77 -23.09 12.29
C GLN A 80 -7.68 -22.05 12.13
N THR A 81 -6.42 -22.52 12.17
CA THR A 81 -5.25 -21.72 11.79
C THR A 81 -4.94 -21.96 10.31
N TYR A 82 -4.92 -20.91 9.52
CA TYR A 82 -4.60 -21.01 8.10
C TYR A 82 -3.09 -21.13 7.89
N HIS A 83 -2.66 -22.23 7.26
CA HIS A 83 -1.26 -22.46 6.90
C HIS A 83 -0.98 -22.26 5.41
N SER A 84 -2.01 -22.36 4.57
CA SER A 84 -1.89 -22.26 3.11
C SER A 84 -2.98 -21.36 2.54
N ILE A 85 -2.60 -20.51 1.57
CA ILE A 85 -3.50 -19.59 0.86
C ILE A 85 -4.66 -20.36 0.21
N ARG A 86 -4.35 -21.46 -0.48
CA ARG A 86 -5.37 -22.29 -1.16
C ARG A 86 -6.36 -22.88 -0.17
N ARG A 87 -5.88 -23.46 0.94
CA ARG A 87 -6.76 -24.03 1.98
C ARG A 87 -7.61 -22.94 2.61
N ALA A 88 -7.04 -21.79 2.95
CA ALA A 88 -7.78 -20.66 3.51
C ALA A 88 -8.91 -20.18 2.59
N LEU A 89 -8.65 -20.04 1.28
CA LEU A 89 -9.69 -19.69 0.30
C LEU A 89 -10.82 -20.71 0.27
N VAL A 90 -10.47 -22.00 0.22
CA VAL A 90 -11.49 -23.07 0.19
C VAL A 90 -12.31 -23.12 1.49
N THR A 91 -11.65 -22.98 2.64
CA THR A 91 -12.34 -22.94 3.94
C THR A 91 -13.31 -21.77 4.02
N ILE A 92 -12.86 -20.55 3.68
CA ILE A 92 -13.70 -19.35 3.69
C ILE A 92 -14.90 -19.52 2.72
N TYR A 93 -14.63 -20.04 1.52
CA TYR A 93 -15.68 -20.27 0.53
C TYR A 93 -16.74 -21.27 1.02
N ARG A 94 -16.33 -22.36 1.68
CA ARG A 94 -17.23 -23.40 2.19
C ARG A 94 -18.00 -22.96 3.44
N GLU A 95 -17.34 -22.31 4.38
CA GLU A 95 -17.90 -22.00 5.71
C GLU A 95 -18.61 -20.64 5.76
N GLU A 96 -18.12 -19.65 5.02
CA GLU A 96 -18.65 -18.29 5.05
C GLU A 96 -19.36 -17.89 3.75
N GLY A 97 -19.13 -18.66 2.67
CA GLY A 97 -19.67 -18.42 1.34
C GLY A 97 -18.86 -17.44 0.49
N PRO A 98 -19.13 -17.34 -0.83
CA PRO A 98 -18.35 -16.52 -1.78
C PRO A 98 -18.39 -15.02 -1.47
N ARG A 99 -19.51 -14.53 -0.92
CA ARG A 99 -19.67 -13.11 -0.54
C ARG A 99 -18.72 -12.68 0.57
N ALA A 100 -18.29 -13.61 1.41
CA ALA A 100 -17.36 -13.33 2.51
C ALA A 100 -15.99 -12.87 1.98
N LEU A 101 -15.53 -13.41 0.86
CA LEU A 101 -14.26 -13.03 0.22
C LEU A 101 -14.22 -11.55 -0.19
N PHE A 102 -15.39 -10.92 -0.35
CA PHE A 102 -15.52 -9.50 -0.71
C PHE A 102 -16.04 -8.63 0.44
N ARG A 103 -16.04 -9.15 1.67
CA ARG A 103 -16.51 -8.42 2.84
C ARG A 103 -15.66 -7.17 3.09
N GLY A 104 -16.30 -5.98 3.08
CA GLY A 104 -15.63 -4.69 3.20
C GLY A 104 -15.06 -4.11 1.90
N CYS A 105 -15.27 -4.76 0.74
CA CYS A 105 -14.75 -4.29 -0.54
C CYS A 105 -15.30 -2.91 -0.94
N HIS A 106 -16.60 -2.71 -0.78
CA HIS A 106 -17.25 -1.41 -1.02
C HIS A 106 -16.66 -0.30 -0.12
N VAL A 107 -16.32 -0.63 1.13
CA VAL A 107 -15.67 0.32 2.05
C VAL A 107 -14.25 0.63 1.58
N ALA A 108 -13.51 -0.36 1.07
CA ALA A 108 -12.17 -0.14 0.52
C ALA A 108 -12.18 0.79 -0.70
N VAL A 109 -13.11 0.60 -1.63
CA VAL A 109 -13.24 1.44 -2.82
C VAL A 109 -13.65 2.86 -2.45
N LEU A 110 -14.73 3.02 -1.69
CA LEU A 110 -15.21 4.34 -1.26
C LEU A 110 -14.18 5.05 -0.37
N GLY A 111 -13.52 4.32 0.52
CA GLY A 111 -12.48 4.86 1.39
C GLY A 111 -11.26 5.34 0.62
N SER A 112 -10.86 4.66 -0.46
CA SER A 112 -9.74 5.11 -1.29
C SER A 112 -10.08 6.38 -2.07
N VAL A 113 -11.29 6.49 -2.61
CA VAL A 113 -11.76 7.70 -3.30
C VAL A 113 -11.82 8.89 -2.33
N ALA A 114 -12.39 8.68 -1.14
CA ALA A 114 -12.47 9.71 -0.12
C ALA A 114 -11.09 10.17 0.36
N ALA A 115 -10.18 9.22 0.65
CA ALA A 115 -8.83 9.53 1.10
C ALA A 115 -8.04 10.32 0.04
N TRP A 116 -8.17 9.94 -1.24
CA TRP A 116 -7.55 10.67 -2.33
C TRP A 116 -8.13 12.07 -2.51
N GLY A 117 -9.45 12.23 -2.41
CA GLY A 117 -10.13 13.53 -2.45
C GLY A 117 -9.66 14.47 -1.33
N ILE A 118 -9.58 13.96 -0.09
CA ILE A 118 -9.08 14.73 1.07
C ILE A 118 -7.62 15.13 0.86
N TYR A 119 -6.78 14.19 0.38
CA TYR A 119 -5.38 14.48 0.06
C TYR A 119 -5.24 15.60 -0.95
N MET A 120 -5.94 15.51 -2.10
CA MET A 120 -5.85 16.50 -3.17
C MET A 120 -6.38 17.87 -2.74
N TYR A 121 -7.51 17.89 -2.02
CA TYR A 121 -8.06 19.15 -1.48
C TYR A 121 -7.08 19.83 -0.54
N THR A 122 -6.56 19.08 0.45
CA THR A 122 -5.61 19.62 1.43
C THR A 122 -4.31 20.06 0.76
N TYR A 123 -3.77 19.25 -0.19
CA TYR A 123 -2.56 19.59 -0.92
C TYR A 123 -2.71 20.91 -1.69
N ARG A 124 -3.79 21.06 -2.45
CA ARG A 124 -4.06 22.31 -3.20
C ARG A 124 -4.26 23.50 -2.28
N SER A 125 -5.03 23.33 -1.22
CA SER A 125 -5.26 24.43 -0.25
C SER A 125 -3.95 24.91 0.39
N LEU A 126 -3.08 23.98 0.78
CA LEU A 126 -1.78 24.33 1.35
C LEU A 126 -0.84 24.98 0.32
N CYS A 127 -0.86 24.55 -0.95
CA CYS A 127 -0.11 25.18 -2.01
C CYS A 127 -0.57 26.61 -2.32
N CYS A 128 -1.86 26.91 -2.14
CA CYS A 128 -2.37 28.27 -2.29
C CYS A 128 -2.01 29.19 -1.12
N MET A 129 -1.80 28.62 0.07
CA MET A 129 -1.48 29.39 1.30
C MET A 129 0.02 29.62 1.50
N ALA A 130 0.87 28.78 0.94
CA ALA A 130 2.31 28.83 1.07
C ALA A 130 2.96 29.02 -0.30
N ASP A 131 3.99 29.88 -0.39
CA ASP A 131 4.82 29.97 -1.59
C ASP A 131 5.71 28.73 -1.69
N VAL A 132 5.26 27.75 -2.49
CA VAL A 132 5.85 26.42 -2.60
C VAL A 132 6.76 26.33 -3.83
N SER A 133 7.73 27.24 -3.95
CA SER A 133 8.71 27.24 -5.03
C SER A 133 9.80 26.15 -4.82
N SER A 134 10.18 25.88 -3.57
CA SER A 134 11.24 24.94 -3.21
C SER A 134 10.78 23.48 -3.26
N PHE A 135 11.69 22.56 -3.63
CA PHE A 135 11.49 21.11 -3.56
C PHE A 135 11.10 20.64 -2.14
N LEU A 136 11.81 21.16 -1.11
CA LEU A 136 11.52 20.83 0.29
C LEU A 136 10.13 21.34 0.71
N GLY A 137 9.72 22.52 0.25
CA GLY A 137 8.39 23.06 0.49
C GLY A 137 7.29 22.16 -0.08
N ARG A 138 7.42 21.73 -1.35
CA ARG A 138 6.46 20.80 -1.99
C ARG A 138 6.39 19.46 -1.28
N THR A 139 7.53 18.91 -0.87
CA THR A 139 7.58 17.66 -0.11
C THR A 139 6.92 17.80 1.24
N GLY A 140 7.15 18.91 1.96
CA GLY A 140 6.52 19.20 3.24
C GLY A 140 5.00 19.33 3.14
N VAL A 141 4.51 20.07 2.14
CA VAL A 141 3.07 20.21 1.87
C VAL A 141 2.43 18.86 1.53
N SER A 142 3.09 18.06 0.68
CA SER A 142 2.62 16.71 0.33
C SER A 142 2.55 15.79 1.56
N TYR A 143 3.55 15.87 2.44
CA TYR A 143 3.57 15.11 3.68
C TYR A 143 2.44 15.50 4.63
N LEU A 144 2.20 16.81 4.83
CA LEU A 144 1.10 17.33 5.65
C LEU A 144 -0.26 16.93 5.08
N ALA A 145 -0.44 17.02 3.76
CA ALA A 145 -1.66 16.59 3.09
C ALA A 145 -1.90 15.06 3.28
N SER A 146 -0.84 14.25 3.22
CA SER A 146 -0.90 12.81 3.47
C SER A 146 -1.26 12.49 4.93
N LEU A 147 -0.71 13.22 5.89
CA LEU A 147 -1.05 13.10 7.31
C LEU A 147 -2.52 13.42 7.56
N THR A 148 -3.01 14.55 7.03
CA THR A 148 -4.41 14.98 7.16
C THR A 148 -5.35 13.94 6.55
N SER A 149 -5.06 13.48 5.33
CA SER A 149 -5.84 12.43 4.66
C SER A 149 -5.86 11.14 5.49
N THR A 150 -4.73 10.74 6.05
CA THR A 150 -4.62 9.55 6.90
C THR A 150 -5.44 9.67 8.18
N LEU A 151 -5.38 10.81 8.85
CA LEU A 151 -6.16 11.07 10.08
C LEU A 151 -7.66 11.02 9.82
N VAL A 152 -8.12 11.72 8.79
CA VAL A 152 -9.56 11.80 8.48
C VAL A 152 -10.11 10.48 7.95
N SER A 153 -9.34 9.74 7.15
CA SER A 153 -9.77 8.45 6.60
C SER A 153 -9.55 7.25 7.54
N SER A 154 -8.82 7.42 8.65
CA SER A 154 -8.51 6.34 9.59
C SER A 154 -9.74 5.56 10.08
N PRO A 155 -10.87 6.17 10.47
CA PRO A 155 -12.07 5.46 10.87
C PRO A 155 -12.60 4.50 9.80
N ILE A 156 -12.52 4.88 8.53
CA ILE A 156 -12.98 4.07 7.40
C ILE A 156 -12.10 2.82 7.29
N TRP A 157 -10.79 3.00 7.32
CA TRP A 157 -9.84 1.90 7.23
C TRP A 157 -9.88 0.97 8.44
N PHE A 158 -10.14 1.51 9.63
CA PHE A 158 -10.30 0.73 10.85
C PHE A 158 -11.51 -0.22 10.75
N ILE A 159 -12.68 0.30 10.37
CA ILE A 159 -13.88 -0.51 10.19
C ILE A 159 -13.70 -1.53 9.05
N LYS A 160 -13.07 -1.12 7.93
CA LYS A 160 -12.72 -2.04 6.82
C LYS A 160 -11.90 -3.23 7.31
N THR A 161 -10.87 -3.00 8.10
CA THR A 161 -10.01 -4.06 8.66
C THR A 161 -10.83 -5.02 9.54
N ARG A 162 -11.69 -4.49 10.40
CA ARG A 162 -12.56 -5.32 11.26
C ARG A 162 -13.58 -6.12 10.46
N MET A 163 -14.14 -5.55 9.38
CA MET A 163 -15.01 -6.29 8.47
C MET A 163 -14.29 -7.47 7.81
N GLN A 164 -13.01 -7.32 7.45
CA GLN A 164 -12.21 -8.40 6.87
C GLN A 164 -11.85 -9.49 7.89
N LEU A 165 -11.69 -9.12 9.16
CA LEU A 165 -11.34 -10.04 10.24
C LEU A 165 -12.55 -10.81 10.80
N GLU A 166 -13.78 -10.35 10.50
CA GLU A 166 -14.98 -11.04 10.97
C GLU A 166 -15.15 -12.36 10.23
N ASP A 167 -15.42 -13.43 10.97
CA ASP A 167 -15.63 -14.79 10.46
C ASP A 167 -16.98 -15.37 10.91
N ALA A 168 -17.27 -16.64 10.54
CA ALA A 168 -18.52 -17.29 10.87
C ALA A 168 -18.70 -17.56 12.39
N THR A 169 -17.60 -17.63 13.14
CA THR A 169 -17.61 -17.94 14.59
C THR A 169 -17.90 -16.71 15.46
N GLN A 170 -17.90 -15.53 14.89
CA GLN A 170 -18.10 -14.28 15.61
C GLN A 170 -19.56 -13.77 15.52
N SER A 171 -19.87 -12.83 16.39
CA SER A 171 -21.22 -12.26 16.59
C SER A 171 -21.77 -11.42 15.41
N ARG A 172 -21.12 -11.43 14.26
CA ARG A 172 -21.52 -10.70 13.03
C ARG A 172 -21.81 -9.20 13.24
N ASN A 173 -20.99 -8.55 14.05
CA ASN A 173 -21.15 -7.14 14.37
C ASN A 173 -20.60 -6.20 13.28
N TYR A 174 -19.74 -6.72 12.40
CA TYR A 174 -19.07 -5.96 11.32
C TYR A 174 -19.52 -6.36 9.91
N VAL A 175 -20.73 -6.91 9.75
CA VAL A 175 -21.28 -7.29 8.43
C VAL A 175 -21.46 -6.09 7.52
N THR A 176 -21.87 -4.93 8.06
CA THR A 176 -22.02 -3.68 7.32
C THR A 176 -21.24 -2.56 8.00
N PHE A 177 -20.81 -1.57 7.23
CA PHE A 177 -20.06 -0.41 7.75
C PHE A 177 -20.80 0.30 8.88
N ARG A 178 -22.11 0.58 8.68
CA ARG A 178 -22.95 1.26 9.69
C ARG A 178 -23.05 0.47 10.99
N LYS A 179 -23.28 -0.85 10.88
CA LYS A 179 -23.39 -1.73 12.06
C LYS A 179 -22.06 -1.79 12.80
N GLY A 180 -20.94 -1.96 12.08
CA GLY A 180 -19.61 -1.97 12.68
C GLY A 180 -19.24 -0.64 13.35
N LEU A 181 -19.53 0.49 12.71
CA LEU A 181 -19.31 1.81 13.29
C LEU A 181 -20.13 2.00 14.58
N ARG A 182 -21.43 1.70 14.55
CA ARG A 182 -22.30 1.77 15.74
C ARG A 182 -21.78 0.89 16.87
N HIS A 183 -21.40 -0.35 16.56
CA HIS A 183 -20.86 -1.29 17.54
C HIS A 183 -19.59 -0.76 18.21
N VAL A 184 -18.64 -0.20 17.43
CA VAL A 184 -17.41 0.39 17.97
C VAL A 184 -17.72 1.59 18.87
N LEU A 185 -18.61 2.49 18.45
CA LEU A 185 -18.99 3.65 19.23
C LEU A 185 -19.65 3.27 20.57
N GLN A 186 -20.45 2.21 20.59
CA GLN A 186 -21.13 1.73 21.79
C GLN A 186 -20.21 0.95 22.74
N THR A 187 -19.25 0.18 22.20
CA THR A 187 -18.43 -0.75 23.02
C THR A 187 -17.09 -0.19 23.42
N THR A 188 -16.39 0.49 22.51
CA THR A 188 -15.00 0.92 22.71
C THR A 188 -14.81 2.44 22.66
N GLY A 189 -15.85 3.15 22.23
CA GLY A 189 -15.86 4.61 22.16
C GLY A 189 -15.21 5.19 20.90
N PHE A 190 -15.40 6.52 20.73
CA PHE A 190 -15.00 7.25 19.51
C PHE A 190 -13.49 7.20 19.24
N CYS A 191 -12.65 7.38 20.26
CA CYS A 191 -11.19 7.42 20.11
C CYS A 191 -10.59 6.10 19.60
N SER A 192 -11.29 4.98 19.77
CA SER A 192 -10.81 3.68 19.30
C SER A 192 -10.75 3.56 17.77
N LEU A 193 -11.49 4.41 17.04
CA LEU A 193 -11.47 4.47 15.58
C LEU A 193 -10.09 4.89 15.01
N TRP A 194 -9.27 5.56 15.82
CA TRP A 194 -7.89 5.96 15.47
C TRP A 194 -6.83 4.98 16.00
N ARG A 195 -7.25 3.83 16.49
CA ARG A 195 -6.30 2.82 16.97
C ARG A 195 -5.40 2.34 15.83
N GLY A 196 -4.07 2.46 16.04
CA GLY A 196 -3.06 2.11 15.04
C GLY A 196 -2.85 3.17 13.94
N VAL A 197 -3.41 4.38 14.09
CA VAL A 197 -3.21 5.48 13.12
C VAL A 197 -1.75 5.90 13.06
N SER A 198 -1.02 5.89 14.17
CA SER A 198 0.41 6.22 14.19
C SER A 198 1.25 5.28 13.32
N LEU A 199 0.94 3.98 13.32
CA LEU A 199 1.57 3.02 12.40
C LEU A 199 1.17 3.30 10.95
N GLN A 200 -0.05 3.73 10.69
CA GLN A 200 -0.47 4.12 9.35
C GLN A 200 0.26 5.36 8.86
N MET A 201 0.51 6.34 9.73
CA MET A 201 1.34 7.50 9.41
C MET A 201 2.78 7.11 9.09
N THR A 202 3.35 6.17 9.83
CA THR A 202 4.69 5.63 9.55
C THR A 202 4.76 4.96 8.16
N LEU A 203 3.67 4.36 7.68
CA LEU A 203 3.60 3.77 6.34
C LEU A 203 3.60 4.79 5.19
N ILE A 204 3.46 6.08 5.47
CA ILE A 204 3.64 7.16 4.48
C ILE A 204 5.08 7.17 3.98
N ILE A 205 6.06 6.92 4.86
CA ILE A 205 7.50 6.96 4.53
C ILE A 205 7.87 5.92 3.44
N PRO A 206 7.59 4.61 3.60
CA PRO A 206 7.84 3.62 2.54
C PRO A 206 7.11 3.96 1.22
N ASN A 207 5.90 4.53 1.30
CA ASN A 207 5.18 4.93 0.10
C ASN A 207 5.86 6.10 -0.62
N ALA A 208 6.38 7.07 0.10
CA ALA A 208 7.16 8.18 -0.46
C ALA A 208 8.47 7.72 -1.10
N LEU A 209 9.09 6.66 -0.57
CA LEU A 209 10.32 6.08 -1.10
C LEU A 209 10.11 5.29 -2.41
N ASN A 210 8.88 5.12 -2.89
CA ASN A 210 8.60 4.28 -4.06
C ASN A 210 9.29 4.81 -5.33
N TYR A 211 9.17 6.10 -5.63
CA TYR A 211 9.83 6.70 -6.81
C TYR A 211 11.35 6.76 -6.68
N PRO A 212 11.93 7.27 -5.57
CA PRO A 212 13.38 7.29 -5.41
C PRO A 212 14.01 5.89 -5.49
N THR A 213 13.38 4.86 -4.92
CA THR A 213 13.90 3.49 -5.00
C THR A 213 13.82 2.95 -6.42
N TYR A 214 12.75 3.24 -7.15
CA TYR A 214 12.63 2.86 -8.56
C TYR A 214 13.70 3.53 -9.42
N ASP A 215 13.93 4.84 -9.27
CA ASP A 215 14.92 5.59 -10.02
C ASP A 215 16.35 5.09 -9.72
N PHE A 216 16.63 4.78 -8.47
CA PHE A 216 17.89 4.19 -8.05
C PHE A 216 18.15 2.81 -8.70
N LEU A 217 17.15 1.92 -8.70
CA LEU A 217 17.26 0.62 -9.35
C LEU A 217 17.39 0.75 -10.87
N LYS A 218 16.64 1.68 -11.48
CA LYS A 218 16.76 2.01 -12.89
C LYS A 218 18.17 2.46 -13.26
N GLU A 219 18.75 3.33 -12.45
CA GLU A 219 20.13 3.81 -12.66
C GLU A 219 21.16 2.68 -12.58
N ILE A 220 21.06 1.80 -11.56
CA ILE A 220 21.95 0.64 -11.44
C ILE A 220 21.85 -0.24 -12.69
N MET A 221 20.63 -0.54 -13.14
CA MET A 221 20.40 -1.40 -14.28
C MET A 221 20.95 -0.81 -15.59
N LEU A 222 20.81 0.51 -15.79
CA LEU A 222 21.39 1.21 -16.91
C LEU A 222 22.93 1.22 -16.87
N ARG A 223 23.53 1.38 -15.70
CA ARG A 223 25.00 1.32 -15.52
C ARG A 223 25.55 -0.05 -15.88
N THR A 224 24.94 -1.12 -15.35
CA THR A 224 25.37 -2.51 -15.65
C THR A 224 25.25 -2.83 -17.14
N ARG A 225 24.21 -2.31 -17.80
CA ARG A 225 24.02 -2.48 -19.26
C ARG A 225 25.07 -1.72 -20.07
N LEU A 226 25.45 -0.51 -19.66
CA LEU A 226 26.50 0.29 -20.34
C LEU A 226 27.89 -0.36 -20.24
N GLU A 227 28.14 -1.12 -19.18
CA GLU A 227 29.38 -1.91 -19.03
C GLU A 227 29.44 -3.13 -19.97
N HIS A 228 28.28 -3.72 -20.29
CA HIS A 228 28.20 -4.95 -21.07
C HIS A 228 27.75 -4.78 -22.54
N SER A 229 27.26 -3.60 -22.92
CA SER A 229 26.74 -3.39 -24.29
C SER A 229 26.89 -1.92 -24.73
N THR A 230 27.37 -1.73 -25.96
CA THR A 230 27.55 -0.42 -26.60
C THR A 230 26.24 0.26 -27.03
N LYS A 231 25.09 -0.39 -26.84
CA LYS A 231 23.80 0.17 -27.23
C LYS A 231 23.26 1.11 -26.16
N ARG A 232 23.41 2.40 -26.40
CA ARG A 232 22.69 3.47 -25.70
C ARG A 232 21.21 3.37 -26.05
N GLY A 233 20.36 3.05 -25.11
CA GLY A 233 18.91 2.99 -25.33
C GLY A 233 18.16 3.02 -24.02
N GLU A 234 16.88 3.34 -24.10
CA GLU A 234 15.93 3.24 -22.99
C GLU A 234 15.81 1.80 -22.47
N LEU A 235 15.36 1.66 -21.22
CA LEU A 235 15.06 0.35 -20.65
C LEU A 235 13.98 -0.35 -21.48
N THR A 236 14.21 -1.61 -21.78
CA THR A 236 13.19 -2.47 -22.39
C THR A 236 11.99 -2.59 -21.44
N VAL A 237 10.80 -2.86 -21.98
CA VAL A 237 9.57 -3.06 -21.17
C VAL A 237 9.80 -4.11 -20.08
N THR A 238 10.51 -5.19 -20.38
CA THR A 238 10.85 -6.24 -19.41
C THR A 238 11.74 -5.72 -18.29
N GLU A 239 12.75 -4.92 -18.59
CA GLU A 239 13.65 -4.32 -17.59
C GLU A 239 12.89 -3.33 -16.68
N THR A 240 12.00 -2.54 -17.26
CA THR A 240 11.11 -1.63 -16.50
C THR A 240 10.19 -2.40 -15.56
N LEU A 241 9.62 -3.53 -16.01
CA LEU A 241 8.79 -4.40 -15.18
C LEU A 241 9.61 -5.03 -14.05
N VAL A 242 10.83 -5.47 -14.32
CA VAL A 242 11.73 -6.02 -13.29
C VAL A 242 12.06 -4.96 -12.25
N CYS A 243 12.49 -3.76 -12.64
CA CYS A 243 12.77 -2.66 -11.72
C CYS A 243 11.56 -2.30 -10.86
N SER A 244 10.38 -2.18 -11.48
CA SER A 244 9.14 -1.87 -10.76
C SER A 244 8.76 -2.97 -9.77
N THR A 245 8.91 -4.23 -10.16
CA THR A 245 8.62 -5.39 -9.31
C THR A 245 9.59 -5.46 -8.13
N MET A 246 10.88 -5.29 -8.37
CA MET A 246 11.91 -5.27 -7.32
C MET A 246 11.68 -4.13 -6.33
N THR A 247 11.37 -2.92 -6.83
CA THR A 247 10.99 -1.77 -5.98
C THR A 247 9.82 -2.14 -5.06
N LYS A 248 8.75 -2.72 -5.62
CA LYS A 248 7.57 -3.12 -4.84
C LYS A 248 7.88 -4.19 -3.81
N VAL A 249 8.71 -5.18 -4.15
CA VAL A 249 9.12 -6.24 -3.21
C VAL A 249 9.93 -5.64 -2.05
N LEU A 250 10.94 -4.81 -2.34
CA LEU A 250 11.78 -4.18 -1.32
C LEU A 250 10.96 -3.32 -0.36
N LEU A 251 10.10 -2.46 -0.89
CA LEU A 251 9.27 -1.59 -0.07
C LEU A 251 8.18 -2.37 0.70
N LEU A 252 7.68 -3.46 0.14
CA LEU A 252 6.75 -4.33 0.84
C LEU A 252 7.45 -5.04 2.02
N LEU A 253 8.66 -5.54 1.83
CA LEU A 253 9.44 -6.15 2.90
C LEU A 253 9.72 -5.16 4.04
N LEU A 254 10.06 -3.92 3.71
CA LEU A 254 10.29 -2.85 4.67
C LEU A 254 9.01 -2.46 5.43
N SER A 255 7.89 -2.35 4.73
CA SER A 255 6.61 -1.92 5.32
C SER A 255 5.83 -3.04 6.02
N HIS A 256 6.14 -4.32 5.70
CA HIS A 256 5.37 -5.46 6.18
C HIS A 256 5.29 -5.56 7.71
N PRO A 257 6.39 -5.40 8.49
CA PRO A 257 6.33 -5.46 9.94
C PRO A 257 5.39 -4.41 10.54
N ILE A 258 5.41 -3.19 9.97
CA ILE A 258 4.55 -2.08 10.42
C ILE A 258 3.08 -2.41 10.13
N MET A 259 2.82 -2.93 8.94
CA MET A 259 1.49 -3.31 8.50
C MET A 259 0.93 -4.50 9.32
N PHE A 260 1.78 -5.48 9.63
CA PHE A 260 1.45 -6.60 10.50
C PHE A 260 1.04 -6.12 11.89
N LEU A 261 1.85 -5.26 12.51
CA LEU A 261 1.57 -4.70 13.83
C LEU A 261 0.27 -3.86 13.84
N LYS A 262 0.04 -3.07 12.79
CA LYS A 262 -1.21 -2.33 12.62
C LYS A 262 -2.43 -3.26 12.62
N VAL A 263 -2.41 -4.34 11.84
CA VAL A 263 -3.52 -5.30 11.76
C VAL A 263 -3.78 -5.93 13.14
N ARG A 264 -2.74 -6.32 13.86
CA ARG A 264 -2.86 -6.87 15.22
C ARG A 264 -3.49 -5.91 16.22
N LEU A 265 -3.14 -4.62 16.14
CA LEU A 265 -3.73 -3.57 16.99
C LEU A 265 -5.18 -3.26 16.62
N GLN A 266 -5.56 -3.40 15.36
CA GLN A 266 -6.92 -3.13 14.85
C GLN A 266 -7.87 -4.32 14.99
N ASP A 267 -7.35 -5.54 15.24
CA ASP A 267 -8.17 -6.73 15.39
C ASP A 267 -9.20 -6.56 16.53
N GLN A 268 -10.46 -6.90 16.28
CA GLN A 268 -11.51 -6.88 17.30
C GLN A 268 -11.27 -7.86 18.46
N ARG A 269 -10.41 -8.86 18.25
CA ARG A 269 -10.02 -9.87 19.25
C ARG A 269 -8.77 -9.48 20.04
N TRP A 270 -8.36 -8.22 19.99
CA TRP A 270 -7.18 -7.72 20.68
C TRP A 270 -7.20 -7.91 22.21
N ASN A 271 -8.40 -8.06 22.79
CA ASN A 271 -8.64 -8.19 24.21
C ASN A 271 -9.00 -9.64 24.62
N MET A 272 -8.94 -10.61 23.71
CA MET A 272 -9.27 -12.00 24.00
C MET A 272 -8.05 -12.79 24.47
N GLY A 273 -8.27 -13.67 25.42
CA GLY A 273 -7.24 -14.55 25.98
C GLY A 273 -6.14 -13.82 26.76
N ASP A 274 -4.99 -14.47 26.88
CA ASP A 274 -3.81 -13.93 27.60
C ASP A 274 -3.07 -12.83 26.85
N VAL A 275 -3.40 -12.62 25.58
CA VAL A 275 -2.67 -11.72 24.69
C VAL A 275 -3.49 -10.45 24.45
N LYS A 276 -3.07 -9.37 25.11
CA LYS A 276 -3.65 -8.02 24.94
C LYS A 276 -2.69 -7.14 24.16
N TYR A 277 -3.07 -6.75 22.93
CA TYR A 277 -2.32 -5.78 22.13
C TYR A 277 -2.82 -4.37 22.47
N THR A 278 -2.28 -3.74 23.49
CA THR A 278 -2.71 -2.41 23.97
C THR A 278 -1.98 -1.29 23.25
N ASP A 279 -0.65 -1.29 23.37
CA ASP A 279 0.25 -0.28 22.84
C ASP A 279 1.22 -0.85 21.81
N ILE A 280 1.79 0.02 20.97
CA ILE A 280 2.74 -0.37 19.92
C ILE A 280 3.97 -1.05 20.52
N ARG A 281 4.58 -0.44 21.53
CA ARG A 281 5.80 -0.98 22.17
C ARG A 281 5.54 -2.33 22.85
N HIS A 282 4.47 -2.38 23.65
CA HIS A 282 4.08 -3.61 24.33
C HIS A 282 3.77 -4.73 23.33
N SER A 283 2.99 -4.42 22.28
CA SER A 283 2.63 -5.39 21.23
C SER A 283 3.84 -5.90 20.47
N LEU A 284 4.77 -5.01 20.12
CA LEU A 284 6.01 -5.39 19.44
C LEU A 284 6.86 -6.35 20.28
N LEU A 285 7.10 -5.99 21.54
CA LEU A 285 7.88 -6.82 22.47
C LEU A 285 7.21 -8.18 22.72
N LEU A 286 5.88 -8.20 22.85
CA LEU A 286 5.12 -9.42 23.05
C LEU A 286 5.21 -10.35 21.83
N ILE A 287 5.10 -9.80 20.63
CA ILE A 287 5.23 -10.55 19.37
C ILE A 287 6.64 -11.11 19.23
N LEU A 288 7.66 -10.28 19.47
CA LEU A 288 9.06 -10.72 19.39
C LEU A 288 9.36 -11.82 20.40
N LYS A 289 8.80 -11.74 21.62
CA LYS A 289 8.99 -12.75 22.67
C LYS A 289 8.26 -14.07 22.37
N ARG A 290 7.04 -14.01 21.80
CA ARG A 290 6.19 -15.21 21.59
C ARG A 290 6.34 -15.84 20.21
N GLU A 291 6.44 -15.03 19.17
CA GLU A 291 6.44 -15.48 17.77
C GLU A 291 7.81 -15.29 17.09
N GLY A 292 8.70 -14.51 17.69
CA GLY A 292 10.01 -14.16 17.13
C GLY A 292 9.89 -13.27 15.89
N THR A 293 11.03 -13.01 15.25
CA THR A 293 11.08 -12.20 14.01
C THR A 293 10.34 -12.86 12.84
N ARG A 294 10.33 -14.20 12.77
CA ARG A 294 9.59 -14.95 11.75
C ARG A 294 8.07 -14.75 11.86
N GLY A 295 7.56 -14.54 13.06
CA GLY A 295 6.14 -14.24 13.28
C GLY A 295 5.70 -12.97 12.60
N MET A 296 6.56 -11.94 12.56
CA MET A 296 6.27 -10.67 11.90
C MET A 296 6.18 -10.77 10.35
N LEU A 297 6.67 -11.86 9.78
CA LEU A 297 6.58 -12.15 8.36
C LEU A 297 5.34 -12.98 7.98
N ARG A 298 4.48 -13.32 8.96
CA ARG A 298 3.21 -14.00 8.67
C ARG A 298 2.34 -13.16 7.73
N GLY A 299 1.82 -13.81 6.69
CA GLY A 299 1.03 -13.13 5.66
C GLY A 299 1.85 -12.43 4.58
N LEU A 300 3.18 -12.47 4.61
CA LEU A 300 4.04 -11.87 3.58
C LEU A 300 3.74 -12.45 2.19
N ASN A 301 3.64 -13.78 2.08
CA ASN A 301 3.32 -14.45 0.82
C ASN A 301 1.96 -14.00 0.25
N SER A 302 0.94 -13.85 1.11
CA SER A 302 -0.36 -13.30 0.71
C SER A 302 -0.26 -11.84 0.32
N SER A 303 0.60 -11.06 0.97
CA SER A 303 0.84 -9.66 0.65
C SER A 303 1.53 -9.50 -0.71
N LEU A 304 2.51 -10.34 -1.02
CA LEU A 304 3.17 -10.38 -2.33
C LEU A 304 2.17 -10.77 -3.43
N LEU A 305 1.40 -11.84 -3.22
CA LEU A 305 0.40 -12.32 -4.17
C LEU A 305 -0.72 -11.30 -4.42
N HIS A 306 -1.07 -10.49 -3.42
CA HIS A 306 -2.00 -9.38 -3.59
C HIS A 306 -1.35 -8.20 -4.31
N SER A 307 -0.16 -7.75 -3.87
CA SER A 307 0.40 -6.45 -4.25
C SER A 307 1.03 -6.45 -5.64
N LEU A 308 1.75 -7.53 -6.02
CA LEU A 308 2.47 -7.58 -7.29
C LEU A 308 1.53 -7.66 -8.50
N PRO A 309 0.60 -8.65 -8.59
CA PRO A 309 -0.29 -8.72 -9.74
C PRO A 309 -1.25 -7.52 -9.80
N ARG A 310 -1.69 -7.02 -8.63
CA ARG A 310 -2.53 -5.83 -8.54
C ARG A 310 -1.84 -4.61 -9.14
N ALA A 311 -0.55 -4.40 -8.88
CA ALA A 311 0.19 -3.26 -9.42
C ALA A 311 0.28 -3.32 -10.95
N VAL A 312 0.56 -4.49 -11.51
CA VAL A 312 0.62 -4.72 -12.97
C VAL A 312 -0.76 -4.48 -13.61
N THR A 313 -1.80 -5.10 -13.04
CA THR A 313 -3.18 -4.94 -13.55
C THR A 313 -3.65 -3.49 -13.45
N HIS A 314 -3.32 -2.79 -12.37
CA HIS A 314 -3.65 -1.37 -12.21
C HIS A 314 -3.02 -0.53 -13.32
N TYR A 315 -1.75 -0.73 -13.61
CA TYR A 315 -1.04 -0.01 -14.67
C TYR A 315 -1.63 -0.30 -16.06
N MET A 316 -1.88 -1.58 -16.38
CA MET A 316 -2.50 -1.96 -17.66
C MET A 316 -3.90 -1.36 -17.84
N LEU A 317 -4.72 -1.38 -16.80
CA LEU A 317 -6.06 -0.80 -16.84
C LEU A 317 -6.00 0.72 -16.97
N TYR A 318 -5.06 1.37 -16.29
CA TYR A 318 -4.85 2.81 -16.37
C TYR A 318 -4.51 3.23 -17.82
N GLU A 319 -3.53 2.58 -18.45
CA GLU A 319 -3.14 2.89 -19.83
C GLU A 319 -4.28 2.67 -20.82
N LYS A 320 -4.96 1.51 -20.74
CA LYS A 320 -6.10 1.22 -21.61
C LYS A 320 -7.23 2.23 -21.44
N THR A 321 -7.59 2.55 -20.20
CA THR A 321 -8.69 3.49 -19.94
C THR A 321 -8.32 4.90 -20.40
N LEU A 322 -7.08 5.31 -20.19
CA LEU A 322 -6.58 6.60 -20.67
C LEU A 322 -6.60 6.69 -22.20
N GLY A 323 -6.19 5.63 -22.90
CA GLY A 323 -6.26 5.54 -24.34
C GLY A 323 -7.69 5.66 -24.88
N VAL A 324 -8.64 4.94 -24.27
CA VAL A 324 -10.06 5.02 -24.64
C VAL A 324 -10.62 6.43 -24.42
N ILE A 325 -10.33 7.07 -23.29
CA ILE A 325 -10.84 8.43 -22.98
C ILE A 325 -10.27 9.47 -23.94
N ASN A 326 -9.01 9.32 -24.34
CA ASN A 326 -8.35 10.28 -25.25
C ASN A 326 -8.55 9.96 -26.74
N GLY A 327 -9.30 8.91 -27.09
CA GLY A 327 -9.62 8.55 -28.47
C GLY A 327 -8.45 7.94 -29.25
N TYR A 328 -7.46 7.35 -28.58
CA TYR A 328 -6.30 6.69 -29.21
C TYR A 328 -6.49 5.18 -29.46
N ILE A 329 -7.66 4.63 -29.18
CA ILE A 329 -8.01 3.22 -29.43
C ILE A 329 -9.31 3.17 -30.23
#